data_551b9c31b0b9cbf004b3a15ea1b2be25
#
_entry.id   551b9c31b0b9cbf004b3a15ea1b2be25
#
_cell.length_a   1.000
_cell.length_b   1.000
_cell.length_c   1.000
_cell.angle_alpha   90.00
_cell.angle_beta   90.00
_cell.angle_gamma   90.00
#
_symmetry.space_group_name_H-M   'P 1'
#
loop_
_entity.id
_entity.type
_entity.pdbx_description
1 polymer ?
#
loop_
_entity_poly.entity_id
_entity_poly.type
_entity_poly.pdbx_seq_one_letter_code
_entity_poly.pdbx_strand_id
1 'polypeptide(L)'
;MKKVIIEARINEYNMRTVNPNVPWTVDEIVEEACKVREAGAAIMHFHARTADGGAANDPEVYAEIIRKVREKTDILLLPTLGFNSNDKDNDRIRIIKELAKDEKTKPDIIPLDTGTANLEQWDEERKCFEDAGS
;
A
#
# COMPACT_ATOMS: atom_id res chain seq x y z
N MET A 1 8.06 6.49 30.55
CA MET A 1 7.27 5.61 29.64
C MET A 1 8.10 5.28 28.40
N LYS A 2 8.07 4.02 27.94
CA LYS A 2 8.67 3.68 26.64
C LYS A 2 7.80 4.24 25.52
N LYS A 3 8.41 4.92 24.55
CA LYS A 3 7.70 5.38 23.34
C LYS A 3 7.45 4.18 22.40
N VAL A 4 6.27 4.13 21.80
CA VAL A 4 5.86 3.14 20.81
C VAL A 4 5.60 3.86 19.49
N ILE A 5 6.08 3.30 18.40
CA ILE A 5 5.76 3.76 17.03
C ILE A 5 4.51 3.00 16.58
N ILE A 6 3.50 3.73 16.13
CA ILE A 6 2.26 3.16 15.59
C ILE A 6 2.27 3.34 14.08
N GLU A 7 2.19 2.22 13.35
CA GLU A 7 1.95 2.17 11.92
C GLU A 7 0.47 1.82 11.67
N ALA A 8 -0.23 2.63 10.90
CA ALA A 8 -1.59 2.38 10.47
C ALA A 8 -1.57 1.81 9.03
N ARG A 9 -2.21 0.66 8.82
CA ARG A 9 -2.44 0.02 7.53
C ARG A 9 -3.87 0.27 7.12
N ILE A 10 -4.11 1.15 6.14
CA ILE A 10 -5.44 1.73 5.95
C ILE A 10 -6.34 0.97 4.97
N ASN A 11 -5.79 0.25 4.02
CA ASN A 11 -6.64 -0.40 3.01
C ASN A 11 -6.18 -1.79 2.54
N GLU A 12 -4.87 -2.09 2.53
CA GLU A 12 -4.35 -3.38 2.03
C GLU A 12 -5.06 -3.81 0.70
N TYR A 13 -5.44 -5.06 0.57
CA TYR A 13 -6.29 -5.58 -0.52
C TYR A 13 -7.75 -5.80 -0.11
N ASN A 14 -8.19 -5.18 0.99
CA ASN A 14 -9.56 -5.32 1.45
C ASN A 14 -10.55 -4.76 0.44
N MET A 15 -11.64 -5.51 0.22
CA MET A 15 -12.72 -5.11 -0.68
C MET A 15 -13.86 -4.45 0.09
N ARG A 16 -14.55 -3.51 -0.54
CA ARG A 16 -15.71 -2.81 0.05
C ARG A 16 -16.91 -3.72 0.29
N THR A 17 -16.93 -4.90 -0.32
CA THR A 17 -17.90 -5.96 -0.01
C THR A 17 -17.76 -6.51 1.41
N VAL A 18 -16.53 -6.44 1.98
CA VAL A 18 -16.23 -6.87 3.35
C VAL A 18 -16.28 -5.69 4.31
N ASN A 19 -15.68 -4.55 3.93
CA ASN A 19 -15.70 -3.32 4.70
C ASN A 19 -15.96 -2.12 3.76
N PRO A 20 -17.17 -1.54 3.79
CA PRO A 20 -17.54 -0.45 2.87
C PRO A 20 -16.73 0.84 3.08
N ASN A 21 -16.04 0.97 4.22
CA ASN A 21 -15.25 2.16 4.57
C ASN A 21 -13.80 2.10 4.09
N VAL A 22 -13.40 1.06 3.37
CA VAL A 22 -12.01 0.96 2.85
C VAL A 22 -11.73 2.09 1.86
N PRO A 23 -10.70 2.94 2.07
CA PRO A 23 -10.37 4.03 1.17
C PRO A 23 -9.72 3.48 -0.11
N TRP A 24 -10.27 3.85 -1.28
CA TRP A 24 -9.76 3.47 -2.59
C TRP A 24 -9.28 4.66 -3.42
N THR A 25 -10.07 5.75 -3.42
CA THR A 25 -9.70 6.94 -4.20
C THR A 25 -8.56 7.70 -3.54
N VAL A 26 -7.87 8.51 -4.33
CA VAL A 26 -6.80 9.38 -3.82
C VAL A 26 -7.31 10.24 -2.67
N ASP A 27 -8.47 10.88 -2.82
CA ASP A 27 -9.02 11.78 -1.81
C ASP A 27 -9.42 11.06 -0.53
N GLU A 28 -9.99 9.85 -0.62
CA GLU A 28 -10.30 9.01 0.55
C GLU A 28 -9.03 8.59 1.31
N ILE A 29 -7.97 8.21 0.58
CA ILE A 29 -6.67 7.85 1.18
C ILE A 29 -6.06 9.06 1.89
N VAL A 30 -6.15 10.24 1.29
CA VAL A 30 -5.65 11.49 1.88
C VAL A 30 -6.44 11.88 3.13
N GLU A 31 -7.76 11.74 3.10
CA GLU A 31 -8.61 11.99 4.27
C GLU A 31 -8.28 11.02 5.41
N GLU A 32 -8.12 9.74 5.09
CA GLU A 32 -7.76 8.71 6.08
C GLU A 32 -6.37 8.95 6.66
N ALA A 33 -5.40 9.42 5.87
CA ALA A 33 -4.08 9.82 6.36
C ALA A 33 -4.16 10.87 7.47
N CYS A 34 -5.02 11.88 7.31
CA CYS A 34 -5.24 12.89 8.33
C CYS A 34 -5.84 12.28 9.60
N LYS A 35 -6.88 11.44 9.46
CA LYS A 35 -7.55 10.79 10.61
C LYS A 35 -6.61 9.90 11.41
N VAL A 36 -5.82 9.04 10.75
CA VAL A 36 -4.90 8.16 11.46
C VAL A 36 -3.75 8.93 12.12
N ARG A 37 -3.32 10.03 11.51
CA ARG A 37 -2.32 10.94 12.12
C ARG A 37 -2.87 11.63 13.36
N GLU A 38 -4.09 12.14 13.32
CA GLU A 38 -4.78 12.74 14.46
C GLU A 38 -4.98 11.73 15.59
N ALA A 39 -5.25 10.47 15.25
CA ALA A 39 -5.37 9.36 16.19
C ALA A 39 -4.01 8.94 16.83
N GLY A 40 -2.89 9.47 16.34
CA GLY A 40 -1.56 9.27 16.92
C GLY A 40 -0.65 8.32 16.13
N ALA A 41 -1.02 7.88 14.93
CA ALA A 41 -0.12 7.11 14.09
C ALA A 41 1.06 7.98 13.62
N ALA A 42 2.25 7.37 13.57
CA ALA A 42 3.47 7.98 13.07
C ALA A 42 3.72 7.62 11.60
N ILE A 43 3.27 6.45 11.19
CA ILE A 43 3.49 5.88 9.85
C ILE A 43 2.14 5.44 9.28
N MET A 44 1.92 5.70 7.99
CA MET A 44 0.80 5.18 7.22
C MET A 44 1.30 4.27 6.11
N HIS A 45 0.88 3.00 6.17
CA HIS A 45 1.01 2.08 5.04
C HIS A 45 -0.25 2.10 4.18
N PHE A 46 -0.07 2.17 2.86
CA PHE A 46 -1.19 2.25 1.92
C PHE A 46 -0.89 1.57 0.58
N HIS A 47 -1.95 1.15 -0.07
CA HIS A 47 -1.98 0.65 -1.43
C HIS A 47 -2.76 1.62 -2.31
N ALA A 48 -2.18 2.07 -3.42
CA ALA A 48 -2.95 2.76 -4.44
C ALA A 48 -3.88 1.76 -5.13
N ARG A 49 -5.14 2.18 -5.38
CA ARG A 49 -6.20 1.32 -5.89
C ARG A 49 -6.77 1.91 -7.19
N THR A 50 -7.24 1.04 -8.05
CA THR A 50 -8.05 1.41 -9.21
C THR A 50 -9.51 1.69 -8.79
N ALA A 51 -10.31 2.27 -9.68
CA ALA A 51 -11.70 2.63 -9.37
C ALA A 51 -12.58 1.42 -9.01
N ASP A 52 -12.25 0.24 -9.50
CA ASP A 52 -12.91 -1.03 -9.18
C ASP A 52 -12.31 -1.74 -7.95
N GLY A 53 -11.32 -1.13 -7.32
CA GLY A 53 -10.66 -1.62 -6.12
C GLY A 53 -9.50 -2.58 -6.37
N GLY A 54 -9.08 -2.77 -7.61
CA GLY A 54 -7.86 -3.49 -7.94
C GLY A 54 -6.59 -2.76 -7.52
N ALA A 55 -5.43 -3.39 -7.64
CA ALA A 55 -4.14 -2.75 -7.40
C ALA A 55 -3.83 -1.74 -8.53
N ALA A 56 -3.52 -0.50 -8.17
CA ALA A 56 -2.98 0.46 -9.13
C ALA A 56 -1.45 0.29 -9.20
N ASN A 57 -0.94 0.02 -10.40
CA ASN A 57 0.49 -0.13 -10.66
C ASN A 57 1.09 1.09 -11.38
N ASP A 58 0.36 2.21 -11.43
CA ASP A 58 0.82 3.46 -12.01
C ASP A 58 1.54 4.29 -10.94
N PRO A 59 2.84 4.60 -11.12
CA PRO A 59 3.60 5.43 -10.19
C PRO A 59 2.98 6.82 -9.97
N GLU A 60 2.29 7.39 -10.98
CA GLU A 60 1.70 8.72 -10.87
C GLU A 60 0.54 8.76 -9.86
N VAL A 61 -0.24 7.69 -9.74
CA VAL A 61 -1.29 7.60 -8.72
C VAL A 61 -0.69 7.64 -7.31
N TYR A 62 0.41 6.92 -7.09
CA TYR A 62 1.16 6.98 -5.82
C TYR A 62 1.74 8.38 -5.56
N ALA A 63 2.31 8.99 -6.62
CA ALA A 63 2.89 10.32 -6.53
C ALA A 63 1.82 11.37 -6.16
N GLU A 64 0.62 11.29 -6.73
CA GLU A 64 -0.50 12.16 -6.40
C GLU A 64 -0.92 12.01 -4.93
N ILE A 65 -1.07 10.76 -4.45
CA ILE A 65 -1.40 10.48 -3.04
C ILE A 65 -0.35 11.12 -2.12
N ILE A 66 0.94 10.86 -2.37
CA ILE A 66 2.04 11.35 -1.53
C ILE A 66 2.05 12.88 -1.48
N ARG A 67 1.94 13.56 -2.63
CA ARG A 67 1.90 15.03 -2.70
C ARG A 67 0.75 15.60 -1.87
N LYS A 68 -0.47 15.08 -2.09
CA LYS A 68 -1.68 15.55 -1.39
C LYS A 68 -1.64 15.28 0.12
N VAL A 69 -1.11 14.13 0.54
CA VAL A 69 -0.95 13.82 1.97
C VAL A 69 0.02 14.80 2.62
N ARG A 70 1.18 15.06 1.99
CA ARG A 70 2.19 15.99 2.51
C ARG A 70 1.74 17.43 2.60
N GLU A 71 0.75 17.82 1.82
CA GLU A 71 0.12 19.14 1.94
C GLU A 71 -0.74 19.29 3.20
N LYS A 72 -1.24 18.17 3.75
CA LYS A 72 -2.23 18.17 4.84
C LYS A 72 -1.70 17.65 6.18
N THR A 73 -0.69 16.79 6.16
CA THR A 73 -0.20 16.13 7.37
C THR A 73 1.28 15.75 7.26
N ASP A 74 1.93 15.59 8.41
CA ASP A 74 3.34 15.20 8.57
C ASP A 74 3.53 13.69 8.82
N ILE A 75 2.49 12.86 8.57
CA ILE A 75 2.60 11.42 8.72
C ILE A 75 3.64 10.84 7.76
N LEU A 76 4.48 9.93 8.26
CA LEU A 76 5.45 9.23 7.41
C LEU A 76 4.74 8.23 6.49
N LEU A 77 5.16 8.20 5.23
CA LEU A 77 4.51 7.44 4.17
C LEU A 77 5.30 6.20 3.81
N LEU A 78 4.62 5.06 3.88
CA LEU A 78 5.10 3.73 3.53
C LEU A 78 4.18 3.12 2.48
N PRO A 79 4.36 3.44 1.17
CA PRO A 79 3.58 2.80 0.11
C PRO A 79 3.97 1.33 -0.03
N THR A 80 3.03 0.49 -0.50
CA THR A 80 3.35 -0.88 -0.88
C THR A 80 4.33 -0.92 -2.06
N LEU A 81 5.05 -2.03 -2.24
CA LEU A 81 5.86 -2.30 -3.44
C LEU A 81 5.02 -2.54 -4.70
N GLY A 82 3.70 -2.68 -4.54
CA GLY A 82 2.77 -3.05 -5.60
C GLY A 82 2.70 -4.57 -5.80
N PHE A 83 1.67 -5.00 -6.52
CA PHE A 83 1.48 -6.40 -6.90
C PHE A 83 1.83 -6.55 -8.38
N ASN A 84 3.05 -6.95 -8.68
CA ASN A 84 3.57 -7.03 -10.05
C ASN A 84 3.62 -8.46 -10.58
N SER A 85 2.53 -9.25 -10.40
CA SER A 85 2.46 -10.59 -10.99
C SER A 85 2.48 -10.58 -12.53
N ASN A 86 2.20 -9.44 -13.16
CA ASN A 86 2.12 -9.27 -14.61
C ASN A 86 3.18 -8.33 -15.20
N ASP A 87 4.14 -7.85 -14.43
CA ASP A 87 5.21 -7.01 -14.98
C ASP A 87 6.22 -7.92 -15.69
N LYS A 88 6.35 -7.76 -17.01
CA LYS A 88 7.26 -8.54 -17.85
C LYS A 88 8.72 -8.45 -17.39
N ASP A 89 9.06 -7.35 -16.73
CA ASP A 89 10.40 -7.08 -16.23
C ASP A 89 10.60 -7.56 -14.79
N ASN A 90 9.56 -8.08 -14.13
CA ASN A 90 9.57 -8.53 -12.72
C ASN A 90 10.23 -7.53 -11.74
N ASP A 91 10.15 -6.23 -12.06
CA ASP A 91 10.73 -5.15 -11.24
C ASP A 91 9.74 -4.71 -10.16
N ARG A 92 9.69 -5.46 -9.06
CA ARG A 92 8.81 -5.17 -7.91
C ARG A 92 9.06 -3.80 -7.27
N ILE A 93 10.21 -3.18 -7.53
CA ILE A 93 10.55 -1.86 -6.97
C ILE A 93 10.43 -0.74 -8.00
N ARG A 94 9.84 -1.00 -9.18
CA ARG A 94 9.70 0.01 -10.25
C ARG A 94 8.97 1.27 -9.75
N ILE A 95 7.85 1.11 -9.07
CA ILE A 95 7.08 2.24 -8.51
C ILE A 95 7.97 3.08 -7.58
N ILE A 96 8.68 2.43 -6.67
CA ILE A 96 9.55 3.13 -5.72
C ILE A 96 10.70 3.86 -6.44
N LYS A 97 11.28 3.26 -7.47
CA LYS A 97 12.33 3.91 -8.28
C LYS A 97 11.81 5.17 -8.97
N GLU A 98 10.58 5.14 -9.50
CA GLU A 98 9.98 6.31 -10.13
C GLU A 98 9.68 7.41 -9.09
N LEU A 99 9.06 7.05 -7.97
CA LEU A 99 8.75 7.98 -6.88
C LEU A 99 10.01 8.63 -6.29
N ALA A 100 11.12 7.91 -6.22
CA ALA A 100 12.38 8.40 -5.66
C ALA A 100 13.11 9.44 -6.53
N LYS A 101 12.65 9.67 -7.76
CA LYS A 101 13.25 10.67 -8.66
C LYS A 101 12.91 12.12 -8.24
N ASP A 102 11.85 12.31 -7.48
CA ASP A 102 11.41 13.63 -7.01
C ASP A 102 11.25 13.61 -5.48
N GLU A 103 11.94 14.54 -4.78
CA GLU A 103 11.87 14.67 -3.32
C GLU A 103 10.45 14.91 -2.79
N LYS A 104 9.53 15.44 -3.62
CA LYS A 104 8.12 15.63 -3.24
C LYS A 104 7.31 14.34 -3.24
N THR A 105 7.76 13.33 -3.98
CA THR A 105 7.07 12.03 -4.13
C THR A 105 7.82 10.86 -3.52
N LYS A 106 9.10 11.07 -3.17
CA LYS A 106 9.94 10.04 -2.55
C LYS A 106 9.33 9.55 -1.24
N PRO A 107 9.08 8.24 -1.07
CA PRO A 107 8.57 7.69 0.18
C PRO A 107 9.54 7.92 1.35
N ASP A 108 8.99 8.06 2.56
CA ASP A 108 9.82 8.17 3.78
C ASP A 108 10.36 6.81 4.20
N ILE A 109 9.57 5.75 3.97
CA ILE A 109 9.90 4.37 4.29
C ILE A 109 9.45 3.49 3.13
N ILE A 110 10.21 2.45 2.86
CA ILE A 110 9.85 1.41 1.87
C ILE A 110 9.85 0.04 2.54
N PRO A 111 8.88 -0.85 2.20
CA PRO A 111 8.88 -2.19 2.73
C PRO A 111 10.00 -3.02 2.09
N LEU A 112 10.51 -3.99 2.82
CA LEU A 112 11.44 -5.01 2.34
C LEU A 112 10.93 -6.38 2.75
N ASP A 113 10.44 -7.14 1.79
CA ASP A 113 10.05 -8.53 2.02
C ASP A 113 11.31 -9.40 2.13
N THR A 114 11.60 -9.86 3.33
CA THR A 114 12.80 -10.67 3.61
C THR A 114 12.58 -12.17 3.42
N GLY A 115 11.42 -12.57 2.94
CA GLY A 115 11.03 -13.95 2.69
C GLY A 115 9.84 -14.05 1.76
N THR A 116 9.44 -15.27 1.47
CA THR A 116 8.23 -15.56 0.69
C THR A 116 7.01 -15.43 1.60
N ALA A 117 6.11 -14.51 1.30
CA ALA A 117 4.75 -14.56 1.83
C ALA A 117 3.98 -15.57 0.99
N ASN A 118 3.75 -16.76 1.52
CA ASN A 118 2.96 -17.77 0.81
C ASN A 118 1.50 -17.31 0.83
N LEU A 119 1.00 -16.91 -0.32
CA LEU A 119 -0.43 -16.69 -0.57
C LEU A 119 -1.10 -17.99 -1.06
N GLU A 120 -0.37 -19.10 -0.95
CA GLU A 120 -0.85 -20.43 -1.32
C GLU A 120 -1.92 -20.91 -0.34
N GLN A 121 -2.99 -21.47 -0.89
CA GLN A 121 -4.01 -22.17 -0.11
C GLN A 121 -3.77 -23.67 -0.16
N TRP A 122 -3.96 -24.33 0.98
CA TRP A 122 -3.91 -25.77 1.02
C TRP A 122 -5.17 -26.38 0.39
N ASP A 123 -4.99 -27.19 -0.66
CA ASP A 123 -6.04 -27.99 -1.26
C ASP A 123 -6.11 -29.36 -0.59
N GLU A 124 -7.20 -29.60 0.15
CA GLU A 124 -7.41 -30.85 0.88
C GLU A 124 -7.63 -32.07 -0.02
N GLU A 125 -8.18 -31.88 -1.21
CA GLU A 125 -8.42 -33.00 -2.15
C GLU A 125 -7.13 -33.41 -2.85
N ARG A 126 -6.36 -32.42 -3.32
CA ARG A 126 -5.11 -32.62 -4.07
C ARG A 126 -3.87 -32.79 -3.18
N LYS A 127 -4.00 -32.55 -1.85
CA LYS A 127 -2.92 -32.62 -0.87
C LYS A 127 -1.68 -31.80 -1.26
N CYS A 128 -1.88 -30.62 -1.83
CA CYS A 128 -0.83 -29.71 -2.24
C CYS A 128 -1.24 -28.26 -1.94
N PHE A 129 -0.27 -27.36 -1.99
CA PHE A 129 -0.54 -25.92 -1.98
C PHE A 129 -0.80 -25.44 -3.41
N GLU A 130 -1.85 -24.66 -3.59
CA GLU A 130 -2.17 -23.99 -4.85
C GLU A 130 -1.92 -22.48 -4.72
N ASP A 131 -1.41 -21.88 -5.81
CA ASP A 131 -1.28 -20.44 -5.90
C ASP A 131 -2.66 -19.78 -5.80
N ALA A 132 -2.88 -18.99 -4.77
CA ALA A 132 -4.14 -18.26 -4.55
C ALA A 132 -4.35 -17.08 -5.52
N GLY A 133 -3.52 -16.94 -6.54
CA GLY A 133 -3.45 -15.76 -7.40
C GLY A 133 -3.18 -15.98 -8.87
N SER A 134 -3.37 -17.18 -9.42
CA SER A 134 -3.27 -17.41 -10.88
C SER A 134 -4.63 -17.30 -11.56
#